data_729b7625aeb8775a0e5221115fbd0d29
#
_entry.id   729b7625aeb8775a0e5221115fbd0d29
#
_cell.length_a   1.000
_cell.length_b   1.000
_cell.length_c   1.000
_cell.angle_alpha   90.00
_cell.angle_beta   90.00
_cell.angle_gamma   90.00
#
_symmetry.space_group_name_H-M   'P 1'
#
loop_
_entity.id
_entity.type
_entity.pdbx_description
1 polymer ?
#
loop_
_entity_poly.entity_id
_entity_poly.type
_entity_poly.pdbx_seq_one_letter_code
_entity_poly.pdbx_strand_id
1 'polypeptide(L)'
;MGEVDSIKDPKQEAKWKRFEKLVYEIQKSFAGTTASVTLNDHIMGVDSGTERQIDVSIRQQVSQFPILVIIDCKDYAEPIDVVDMGAFVTFTTDVRANKGVMVSSNGFTTAAIRIAKNAGIDTLTLIDSKGVDWKTYVAVPMLLEHTSIGQYSLKISGVGRMLLPYATEELAELPMYADDGTLIGTPLGILHRKWNKQQIPQEPGVHQVEIGKQVNVEYRGVKSKIDIHIQIVVRQDFYLGPLRVYTQGFHDAQNGSLIVARELRTDSIDAGAIVRGEVPGWRKLNDVTDGSTVRAAMRLSVSAGYGDEDDFEDETIEPER
;
A
#
# COMPACT_ATOMS: atom_id res chain seq x y z
N MET A 1 3.86 -57.98 -22.04
CA MET A 1 2.86 -56.92 -22.12
C MET A 1 3.13 -56.07 -20.91
N GLY A 2 3.93 -55.06 -21.10
CA GLY A 2 4.41 -54.18 -20.02
C GLY A 2 3.37 -53.11 -19.70
N GLU A 3 3.02 -52.97 -18.46
CA GLU A 3 2.28 -51.83 -17.94
C GLU A 3 3.12 -50.56 -18.10
N VAL A 4 2.59 -49.62 -18.85
CA VAL A 4 3.17 -48.29 -18.99
C VAL A 4 2.73 -47.53 -17.73
N ASP A 5 3.66 -47.36 -16.81
CA ASP A 5 3.53 -46.43 -15.67
C ASP A 5 3.26 -45.06 -16.23
N SER A 6 2.02 -44.58 -16.09
CA SER A 6 1.61 -43.23 -16.43
C SER A 6 2.33 -42.26 -15.48
N ILE A 7 3.34 -41.59 -15.99
CA ILE A 7 4.01 -40.45 -15.34
C ILE A 7 2.93 -39.38 -15.11
N LYS A 8 2.43 -39.27 -13.86
CA LYS A 8 1.55 -38.20 -13.46
C LYS A 8 2.30 -36.86 -13.63
N ASP A 9 1.74 -36.00 -14.47
CA ASP A 9 2.22 -34.65 -14.70
C ASP A 9 2.39 -33.91 -13.35
N PRO A 10 3.59 -33.41 -12.99
CA PRO A 10 3.81 -32.72 -11.71
C PRO A 10 3.01 -31.41 -11.55
N LYS A 11 2.21 -31.04 -12.55
CA LYS A 11 1.41 -29.81 -12.55
C LYS A 11 0.03 -29.89 -11.86
N GLN A 12 -0.36 -31.03 -11.31
CA GLN A 12 -1.66 -31.22 -10.65
C GLN A 12 -1.56 -31.67 -9.20
N GLU A 13 -0.76 -30.99 -8.41
CA GLU A 13 -0.89 -31.12 -6.95
C GLU A 13 -2.27 -30.60 -6.52
N ALA A 14 -3.00 -31.37 -5.71
CA ALA A 14 -4.34 -30.98 -5.26
C ALA A 14 -4.31 -29.62 -4.53
N LYS A 15 -5.31 -28.78 -4.75
CA LYS A 15 -5.36 -27.41 -4.20
C LYS A 15 -5.14 -27.37 -2.68
N TRP A 16 -5.75 -28.31 -1.93
CA TRP A 16 -5.59 -28.42 -0.48
C TRP A 16 -4.15 -28.71 -0.05
N LYS A 17 -3.39 -29.54 -0.81
CA LYS A 17 -1.97 -29.80 -0.50
C LYS A 17 -1.10 -28.56 -0.69
N ARG A 18 -1.40 -27.74 -1.72
CA ARG A 18 -0.72 -26.45 -1.92
C ARG A 18 -1.02 -25.48 -0.80
N PHE A 19 -2.25 -25.51 -0.26
CA PHE A 19 -2.66 -24.69 0.87
C PHE A 19 -1.87 -25.08 2.14
N GLU A 20 -1.84 -26.35 2.50
CA GLU A 20 -1.06 -26.87 3.64
C GLU A 20 0.43 -26.54 3.52
N LYS A 21 1.00 -26.75 2.33
CA LYS A 21 2.40 -26.43 2.05
C LYS A 21 2.70 -24.93 2.20
N LEU A 22 1.80 -24.07 1.73
CA LEU A 22 1.96 -22.61 1.88
C LEU A 22 1.90 -22.21 3.35
N VAL A 23 0.95 -22.74 4.12
CA VAL A 23 0.87 -22.52 5.57
C VAL A 23 2.16 -23.00 6.26
N TYR A 24 2.66 -24.19 5.91
CA TYR A 24 3.94 -24.69 6.41
C TYR A 24 5.11 -23.76 6.12
N GLU A 25 5.27 -23.28 4.87
CA GLU A 25 6.36 -22.38 4.48
C GLU A 25 6.28 -21.04 5.23
N ILE A 26 5.08 -20.51 5.42
CA ILE A 26 4.87 -19.29 6.21
C ILE A 26 5.26 -19.53 7.67
N GLN A 27 4.78 -20.59 8.29
CA GLN A 27 5.10 -20.93 9.69
C GLN A 27 6.60 -21.19 9.88
N LYS A 28 7.23 -21.86 8.92
CA LYS A 28 8.68 -22.06 8.92
C LYS A 28 9.47 -20.75 8.87
N SER A 29 8.95 -19.73 8.18
CA SER A 29 9.60 -18.41 8.14
C SER A 29 9.53 -17.67 9.47
N PHE A 30 8.55 -17.96 10.32
CA PHE A 30 8.43 -17.42 11.68
C PHE A 30 9.21 -18.22 12.73
N ALA A 31 9.46 -19.48 12.44
CA ALA A 31 10.12 -20.36 13.40
C ALA A 31 11.56 -19.91 13.65
N GLY A 32 11.91 -19.74 14.93
CA GLY A 32 13.29 -19.53 15.34
C GLY A 32 14.16 -20.79 15.13
N THR A 33 15.45 -20.64 15.28
CA THR A 33 16.45 -21.72 15.06
C THR A 33 16.25 -22.94 15.98
N THR A 34 15.54 -22.78 17.08
CA THR A 34 15.26 -23.83 18.08
C THR A 34 13.92 -24.53 17.89
N ALA A 35 13.10 -24.07 16.94
CA ALA A 35 11.81 -24.67 16.64
C ALA A 35 11.89 -25.61 15.43
N SER A 36 11.21 -26.75 15.52
CA SER A 36 11.03 -27.70 14.41
C SER A 36 9.62 -27.59 13.87
N VAL A 37 9.48 -27.29 12.58
CA VAL A 37 8.19 -27.26 11.87
C VAL A 37 8.11 -28.47 10.97
N THR A 38 7.04 -29.26 11.09
CA THR A 38 6.84 -30.49 10.34
C THR A 38 5.52 -30.43 9.58
N LEU A 39 5.58 -30.70 8.27
CA LEU A 39 4.41 -30.84 7.40
C LEU A 39 3.93 -32.31 7.46
N ASN A 40 2.61 -32.51 7.52
CA ASN A 40 1.98 -33.84 7.54
C ASN A 40 2.55 -34.74 8.65
N ASP A 41 2.50 -34.24 9.87
CA ASP A 41 3.00 -34.94 11.06
C ASP A 41 1.99 -35.97 11.59
N HIS A 42 2.47 -37.00 12.26
CA HIS A 42 1.65 -38.07 12.85
C HIS A 42 1.90 -38.14 14.34
N ILE A 43 0.85 -37.96 15.14
CA ILE A 43 0.94 -37.99 16.60
C ILE A 43 -0.10 -38.95 17.14
N MET A 44 0.31 -39.79 18.09
CA MET A 44 -0.60 -40.71 18.78
C MET A 44 -1.54 -39.90 19.70
N GLY A 45 -2.84 -40.03 19.50
CA GLY A 45 -3.84 -39.50 20.41
C GLY A 45 -3.79 -40.22 21.76
N VAL A 46 -3.72 -39.46 22.84
CA VAL A 46 -3.58 -40.00 24.20
C VAL A 46 -4.90 -40.60 24.70
N ASP A 47 -6.01 -39.94 24.40
CA ASP A 47 -7.33 -40.39 24.86
C ASP A 47 -7.94 -41.42 23.89
N SER A 48 -7.74 -41.24 22.59
CA SER A 48 -8.28 -42.12 21.57
C SER A 48 -7.45 -43.39 21.31
N GLY A 49 -6.15 -43.35 21.62
CA GLY A 49 -5.21 -44.41 21.27
C GLY A 49 -5.00 -44.61 19.77
N THR A 50 -5.40 -43.65 18.95
CA THR A 50 -5.27 -43.70 17.48
C THR A 50 -4.27 -42.69 16.98
N GLU A 51 -3.57 -43.02 15.88
CA GLU A 51 -2.67 -42.09 15.22
C GLU A 51 -3.48 -40.97 14.55
N ARG A 52 -3.06 -39.72 14.80
CA ARG A 52 -3.66 -38.51 14.28
C ARG A 52 -2.73 -37.83 13.26
N GLN A 53 -3.21 -37.63 12.08
CA GLN A 53 -2.53 -36.82 11.06
C GLN A 53 -2.75 -35.34 11.36
N ILE A 54 -1.68 -34.55 11.33
CA ILE A 54 -1.65 -33.13 11.62
C ILE A 54 -1.04 -32.43 10.42
N ASP A 55 -1.74 -31.44 9.83
CA ASP A 55 -1.28 -30.78 8.60
C ASP A 55 0.06 -30.09 8.82
N VAL A 56 0.21 -29.30 9.90
CA VAL A 56 1.49 -28.70 10.29
C VAL A 56 1.64 -28.75 11.81
N SER A 57 2.77 -29.24 12.30
CA SER A 57 3.12 -29.17 13.71
C SER A 57 4.37 -28.33 13.95
N ILE A 58 4.42 -27.66 15.09
CA ILE A 58 5.59 -26.92 15.56
C ILE A 58 5.97 -27.45 16.93
N ARG A 59 7.22 -27.88 17.07
CA ARG A 59 7.80 -28.31 18.35
C ARG A 59 8.91 -27.36 18.72
N GLN A 60 8.88 -26.88 19.95
CA GLN A 60 9.91 -26.01 20.50
C GLN A 60 10.18 -26.39 21.96
N GLN A 61 11.44 -26.29 22.35
CA GLN A 61 11.82 -26.42 23.77
C GLN A 61 11.89 -25.02 24.37
N VAL A 62 11.10 -24.77 25.40
CA VAL A 62 11.14 -23.53 26.16
C VAL A 62 11.66 -23.88 27.57
N SER A 63 12.93 -23.59 27.82
CA SER A 63 13.65 -24.11 29.01
C SER A 63 13.59 -25.64 29.08
N GLN A 64 13.03 -26.25 30.15
CA GLN A 64 12.83 -27.69 30.28
C GLN A 64 11.46 -28.17 29.75
N PHE A 65 10.63 -27.30 29.24
CA PHE A 65 9.26 -27.62 28.82
C PHE A 65 9.16 -27.80 27.31
N PRO A 66 8.77 -29.01 26.83
CA PRO A 66 8.45 -29.17 25.42
C PRO A 66 7.09 -28.51 25.12
N ILE A 67 7.05 -27.71 24.06
CA ILE A 67 5.84 -27.08 23.56
C ILE A 67 5.48 -27.69 22.23
N LEU A 68 4.23 -28.12 22.10
CA LEU A 68 3.62 -28.60 20.85
C LEU A 68 2.52 -27.65 20.41
N VAL A 69 2.67 -27.08 19.22
CA VAL A 69 1.60 -26.36 18.51
C VAL A 69 1.16 -27.22 17.34
N ILE A 70 -0.15 -27.39 17.17
CA ILE A 70 -0.73 -28.06 16.01
C ILE A 70 -1.56 -27.09 15.18
N ILE A 71 -1.48 -27.25 13.87
CA ILE A 71 -2.16 -26.37 12.90
C ILE A 71 -2.99 -27.26 11.98
N ASP A 72 -4.27 -26.97 11.89
CA ASP A 72 -5.23 -27.61 10.99
C ASP A 72 -5.57 -26.64 9.85
N CYS A 73 -5.47 -27.09 8.61
CA CYS A 73 -5.58 -26.28 7.39
C CYS A 73 -6.86 -26.62 6.63
N LYS A 74 -7.74 -25.64 6.47
CA LYS A 74 -9.04 -25.83 5.82
C LYS A 74 -9.16 -24.92 4.57
N ASP A 75 -9.03 -25.55 3.39
CA ASP A 75 -9.28 -24.90 2.10
C ASP A 75 -10.71 -25.18 1.63
N TYR A 76 -11.69 -24.65 2.36
CA TYR A 76 -13.11 -24.79 2.07
C TYR A 76 -13.65 -23.59 1.30
N ALA A 77 -14.72 -23.82 0.49
CA ALA A 77 -15.44 -22.75 -0.20
C ALA A 77 -16.25 -21.87 0.76
N GLU A 78 -16.69 -22.44 1.88
CA GLU A 78 -17.47 -21.75 2.91
C GLU A 78 -16.62 -21.46 4.15
N PRO A 79 -16.99 -20.45 4.94
CA PRO A 79 -16.33 -20.19 6.22
C PRO A 79 -16.47 -21.38 7.20
N ILE A 80 -15.44 -21.63 7.99
CA ILE A 80 -15.41 -22.68 9.01
C ILE A 80 -16.55 -22.46 10.03
N ASP A 81 -17.29 -23.50 10.29
CA ASP A 81 -18.43 -23.49 11.20
C ASP A 81 -18.11 -24.04 12.60
N VAL A 82 -19.15 -24.19 13.43
CA VAL A 82 -19.05 -24.68 14.79
C VAL A 82 -18.73 -26.16 14.89
N VAL A 83 -19.08 -26.97 13.88
CA VAL A 83 -18.87 -28.42 13.86
C VAL A 83 -17.38 -28.69 13.62
N ASP A 84 -16.80 -28.06 12.60
CA ASP A 84 -15.37 -28.17 12.30
C ASP A 84 -14.52 -27.68 13.47
N MET A 85 -14.88 -26.52 14.05
CA MET A 85 -14.16 -25.97 15.19
C MET A 85 -14.26 -26.89 16.43
N GLY A 86 -15.44 -27.43 16.70
CA GLY A 86 -15.65 -28.37 17.82
C GLY A 86 -14.83 -29.67 17.66
N ALA A 87 -14.77 -30.20 16.44
CA ALA A 87 -13.93 -31.36 16.11
C ALA A 87 -12.45 -31.06 16.38
N PHE A 88 -11.97 -29.89 15.98
CA PHE A 88 -10.57 -29.49 16.19
C PHE A 88 -10.24 -29.24 17.68
N VAL A 89 -11.16 -28.70 18.47
CA VAL A 89 -10.99 -28.58 19.94
C VAL A 89 -10.74 -29.96 20.56
N THR A 90 -11.58 -30.94 20.21
CA THR A 90 -11.42 -32.32 20.68
C THR A 90 -10.09 -32.94 20.24
N PHE A 91 -9.72 -32.72 18.99
CA PHE A 91 -8.47 -33.17 18.41
C PHE A 91 -7.24 -32.61 19.14
N THR A 92 -7.24 -31.29 19.41
CA THR A 92 -6.17 -30.60 20.15
C THR A 92 -5.98 -31.18 21.55
N THR A 93 -7.08 -31.50 22.20
CA THR A 93 -7.08 -32.16 23.54
C THR A 93 -6.51 -33.56 23.46
N ASP A 94 -6.94 -34.38 22.48
CA ASP A 94 -6.53 -35.78 22.32
C ASP A 94 -5.00 -35.91 22.14
N VAL A 95 -4.36 -35.05 21.37
CA VAL A 95 -2.90 -35.06 21.15
C VAL A 95 -2.09 -34.31 22.22
N ARG A 96 -2.76 -33.76 23.25
CA ARG A 96 -2.13 -32.96 24.32
C ARG A 96 -1.34 -31.77 23.80
N ALA A 97 -1.80 -31.12 22.73
CA ALA A 97 -1.14 -29.92 22.20
C ALA A 97 -1.25 -28.74 23.20
N ASN A 98 -0.19 -27.98 23.34
CA ASN A 98 -0.17 -26.75 24.15
C ASN A 98 -0.94 -25.63 23.48
N LYS A 99 -1.00 -25.63 22.13
CA LYS A 99 -1.71 -24.64 21.35
C LYS A 99 -2.29 -25.26 20.08
N GLY A 100 -3.56 -24.97 19.81
CA GLY A 100 -4.20 -25.25 18.53
C GLY A 100 -4.30 -23.99 17.70
N VAL A 101 -4.11 -24.10 16.39
CA VAL A 101 -4.29 -23.04 15.41
C VAL A 101 -5.11 -23.59 14.24
N MET A 102 -6.19 -22.96 13.85
CA MET A 102 -6.91 -23.32 12.65
C MET A 102 -6.72 -22.23 11.57
N VAL A 103 -6.28 -22.67 10.40
CA VAL A 103 -6.05 -21.78 9.25
C VAL A 103 -7.09 -22.08 8.17
N SER A 104 -7.83 -21.05 7.77
CA SER A 104 -8.86 -21.14 6.72
C SER A 104 -8.49 -20.30 5.50
N SER A 105 -8.87 -20.76 4.31
CA SER A 105 -8.81 -19.95 3.08
C SER A 105 -9.96 -18.94 2.99
N ASN A 106 -11.09 -19.22 3.64
CA ASN A 106 -12.33 -18.43 3.49
C ASN A 106 -12.91 -17.91 4.81
N GLY A 107 -12.10 -17.92 5.89
CA GLY A 107 -12.46 -17.36 7.19
C GLY A 107 -13.34 -18.28 8.04
N PHE A 108 -14.03 -17.68 9.00
CA PHE A 108 -14.75 -18.36 10.08
C PHE A 108 -16.09 -17.71 10.33
N THR A 109 -17.09 -18.49 10.72
CA THR A 109 -18.34 -17.94 11.26
C THR A 109 -18.09 -17.32 12.64
N THR A 110 -18.90 -16.32 13.01
CA THR A 110 -18.83 -15.66 14.33
C THR A 110 -18.95 -16.68 15.48
N ALA A 111 -19.76 -17.72 15.30
CA ALA A 111 -19.96 -18.77 16.30
C ALA A 111 -18.71 -19.66 16.45
N ALA A 112 -18.04 -20.01 15.35
CA ALA A 112 -16.78 -20.76 15.36
C ALA A 112 -15.66 -19.96 16.05
N ILE A 113 -15.53 -18.66 15.76
CA ILE A 113 -14.57 -17.77 16.44
C ILE A 113 -14.80 -17.76 17.96
N ARG A 114 -16.06 -17.72 18.39
CA ARG A 114 -16.38 -17.75 19.83
C ARG A 114 -15.97 -19.05 20.51
N ILE A 115 -16.22 -20.19 19.85
CA ILE A 115 -15.78 -21.53 20.37
C ILE A 115 -14.24 -21.57 20.43
N ALA A 116 -13.57 -21.17 19.37
CA ALA A 116 -12.11 -21.14 19.28
C ALA A 116 -11.50 -20.32 20.42
N LYS A 117 -12.01 -19.09 20.63
CA LYS A 117 -11.57 -18.20 21.71
C LYS A 117 -11.71 -18.82 23.09
N ASN A 118 -12.85 -19.47 23.37
CA ASN A 118 -13.09 -20.13 24.65
C ASN A 118 -12.17 -21.34 24.87
N ALA A 119 -11.78 -22.02 23.79
CA ALA A 119 -10.88 -23.17 23.83
C ALA A 119 -9.39 -22.79 23.72
N GLY A 120 -9.04 -21.51 23.61
CA GLY A 120 -7.66 -21.05 23.45
C GLY A 120 -7.05 -21.35 22.09
N ILE A 121 -7.88 -21.61 21.06
CA ILE A 121 -7.46 -21.87 19.68
C ILE A 121 -7.39 -20.55 18.92
N ASP A 122 -6.30 -20.32 18.16
CA ASP A 122 -6.22 -19.18 17.25
C ASP A 122 -6.89 -19.49 15.91
N THR A 123 -7.54 -18.50 15.34
CA THR A 123 -8.25 -18.57 14.05
C THR A 123 -7.60 -17.63 13.06
N LEU A 124 -6.94 -18.18 12.06
CA LEU A 124 -6.17 -17.43 11.08
C LEU A 124 -6.76 -17.61 9.68
N THR A 125 -6.95 -16.53 8.97
CA THR A 125 -7.29 -16.58 7.53
C THR A 125 -6.03 -16.35 6.73
N LEU A 126 -5.74 -17.26 5.78
CA LEU A 126 -4.57 -17.14 4.91
C LEU A 126 -4.70 -15.91 4.00
N ILE A 127 -3.61 -15.17 3.89
CA ILE A 127 -3.42 -14.11 2.91
C ILE A 127 -2.28 -14.51 1.99
N ASP A 128 -2.59 -14.68 0.71
CA ASP A 128 -1.60 -14.93 -0.34
C ASP A 128 -1.91 -14.13 -1.59
N SER A 129 -1.36 -12.94 -1.65
CA SER A 129 -1.52 -12.04 -2.79
C SER A 129 -0.69 -12.42 -4.02
N LYS A 130 0.24 -13.40 -3.89
CA LYS A 130 1.04 -13.92 -5.01
C LYS A 130 0.40 -15.15 -5.65
N GLY A 131 -0.53 -15.80 -4.95
CA GLY A 131 -1.19 -17.02 -5.40
C GLY A 131 -2.28 -16.77 -6.43
N VAL A 132 -2.47 -17.74 -7.32
CA VAL A 132 -3.58 -17.73 -8.30
C VAL A 132 -4.90 -18.11 -7.61
N ASP A 133 -4.81 -18.94 -6.57
CA ASP A 133 -5.96 -19.59 -5.91
C ASP A 133 -6.51 -18.79 -4.72
N TRP A 134 -5.67 -17.98 -4.06
CA TRP A 134 -6.01 -17.25 -2.82
C TRP A 134 -5.63 -15.77 -2.93
N LYS A 135 -6.33 -15.04 -3.81
CA LYS A 135 -6.14 -13.59 -3.98
C LYS A 135 -6.83 -12.84 -2.85
N THR A 136 -6.19 -12.76 -1.71
CA THR A 136 -6.66 -11.93 -0.62
C THR A 136 -5.75 -10.72 -0.48
N TYR A 137 -6.34 -9.53 -0.54
CA TYR A 137 -5.66 -8.28 -0.19
C TYR A 137 -6.38 -7.62 0.98
N VAL A 138 -5.65 -6.89 1.78
CA VAL A 138 -6.24 -6.05 2.83
C VAL A 138 -6.39 -4.65 2.27
N ALA A 139 -7.60 -4.11 2.34
CA ALA A 139 -7.84 -2.71 2.00
C ALA A 139 -7.69 -1.86 3.25
N VAL A 140 -6.65 -1.04 3.29
CA VAL A 140 -6.42 -0.07 4.37
C VAL A 140 -6.97 1.28 3.93
N PRO A 141 -7.78 1.97 4.74
CA PRO A 141 -8.24 3.30 4.39
C PRO A 141 -7.05 4.26 4.30
N MET A 142 -6.98 5.00 3.20
CA MET A 142 -5.92 5.97 2.93
C MET A 142 -6.51 7.35 2.65
N LEU A 143 -5.94 8.38 3.27
CA LEU A 143 -6.22 9.79 3.01
C LEU A 143 -5.09 10.37 2.18
N LEU A 144 -5.39 10.73 0.94
CA LEU A 144 -4.50 11.48 0.08
C LEU A 144 -4.74 12.97 0.27
N GLU A 145 -3.72 13.71 0.66
CA GLU A 145 -3.67 15.16 0.75
C GLU A 145 -2.94 15.70 -0.48
N HIS A 146 -3.70 16.31 -1.40
CA HIS A 146 -3.17 16.80 -2.66
C HIS A 146 -3.08 18.33 -2.65
N THR A 147 -1.88 18.86 -2.73
CA THR A 147 -1.59 20.31 -2.76
C THR A 147 -1.31 20.75 -4.18
N SER A 148 -1.94 21.84 -4.62
CA SER A 148 -1.81 22.34 -5.98
C SER A 148 -1.94 23.87 -6.06
N ILE A 149 -1.45 24.45 -7.16
CA ILE A 149 -1.74 25.85 -7.51
C ILE A 149 -3.14 25.89 -8.12
N GLY A 150 -4.09 26.45 -7.39
CA GLY A 150 -5.48 26.57 -7.85
C GLY A 150 -5.72 27.72 -8.82
N GLN A 151 -5.06 28.84 -8.59
CA GLN A 151 -5.15 30.05 -9.42
C GLN A 151 -3.85 30.84 -9.33
N TYR A 152 -3.56 31.61 -10.36
CA TYR A 152 -2.46 32.59 -10.34
C TYR A 152 -2.85 33.90 -11.02
N SER A 153 -2.16 34.99 -10.66
CA SER A 153 -2.23 36.27 -11.32
C SER A 153 -0.83 36.91 -11.40
N LEU A 154 -0.57 37.62 -12.50
CA LEU A 154 0.72 38.25 -12.71
C LEU A 154 0.64 39.72 -12.29
N LYS A 155 1.68 40.18 -11.60
CA LYS A 155 1.92 41.60 -11.30
C LYS A 155 3.23 42.00 -11.97
N ILE A 156 3.14 42.96 -12.87
CA ILE A 156 4.28 43.48 -13.61
C ILE A 156 4.49 44.94 -13.25
N SER A 157 5.74 45.32 -13.11
CA SER A 157 6.16 46.70 -12.95
C SER A 157 7.42 46.96 -13.80
N GLY A 158 7.60 48.20 -14.21
CA GLY A 158 8.75 48.62 -15.01
C GLY A 158 8.75 50.14 -15.19
N VAL A 159 9.83 50.64 -15.78
CA VAL A 159 10.00 52.08 -16.02
C VAL A 159 10.06 52.34 -17.54
N GLY A 160 9.29 53.30 -18.00
CA GLY A 160 9.26 53.70 -19.39
C GLY A 160 8.10 53.11 -20.20
N ARG A 161 8.25 53.11 -21.53
CA ARG A 161 7.21 52.60 -22.43
C ARG A 161 7.29 51.06 -22.44
N MET A 162 6.20 50.42 -22.03
CA MET A 162 6.06 48.97 -22.06
C MET A 162 4.98 48.59 -23.06
N LEU A 163 5.26 47.56 -23.86
CA LEU A 163 4.27 46.88 -24.69
C LEU A 163 4.27 45.42 -24.31
N LEU A 164 3.13 44.93 -23.82
CA LEU A 164 2.97 43.58 -23.28
C LEU A 164 1.69 42.94 -23.83
N PRO A 165 1.60 41.61 -23.87
CA PRO A 165 0.35 40.94 -24.15
C PRO A 165 -0.76 41.39 -23.19
N TYR A 166 -1.99 41.42 -23.68
CA TYR A 166 -3.15 41.74 -22.85
C TYR A 166 -3.69 40.48 -22.15
N ALA A 167 -3.61 39.32 -22.83
CA ALA A 167 -4.06 38.04 -22.28
C ALA A 167 -3.07 37.53 -21.24
N THR A 168 -3.58 37.09 -20.08
CA THR A 168 -2.77 36.58 -18.97
C THR A 168 -1.98 35.35 -19.39
N GLU A 169 -2.58 34.45 -20.19
CA GLU A 169 -1.98 33.23 -20.71
C GLU A 169 -0.78 33.56 -21.62
N GLU A 170 -0.92 34.50 -22.54
CA GLU A 170 0.16 34.92 -23.44
C GLU A 170 1.29 35.60 -22.65
N LEU A 171 0.94 36.37 -21.61
CA LEU A 171 1.89 37.03 -20.74
C LEU A 171 2.66 36.03 -19.85
N ALA A 172 2.00 34.97 -19.40
CA ALA A 172 2.60 33.93 -18.58
C ALA A 172 3.64 33.08 -19.35
N GLU A 173 3.49 33.03 -20.69
CA GLU A 173 4.41 32.32 -21.59
C GLU A 173 5.37 33.24 -22.33
N LEU A 174 5.44 34.52 -21.98
CA LEU A 174 6.33 35.49 -22.65
C LEU A 174 7.79 35.20 -22.27
N PRO A 175 8.70 34.91 -23.23
CA PRO A 175 10.09 34.64 -22.94
C PRO A 175 10.80 35.81 -22.25
N MET A 176 11.57 35.54 -21.23
CA MET A 176 12.37 36.48 -20.46
C MET A 176 13.85 36.23 -20.67
N TYR A 177 14.61 37.31 -20.76
CA TYR A 177 16.04 37.26 -21.05
C TYR A 177 16.83 38.05 -19.99
N ALA A 178 18.04 37.63 -19.72
CA ALA A 178 19.04 38.38 -18.97
C ALA A 178 19.62 39.52 -19.78
N ASP A 179 20.41 40.38 -19.14
CA ASP A 179 21.01 41.55 -19.84
C ASP A 179 22.01 41.14 -20.95
N ASP A 180 22.59 39.98 -20.88
CA ASP A 180 23.46 39.40 -21.89
C ASP A 180 22.71 38.71 -23.04
N GLY A 181 21.38 38.68 -22.98
CA GLY A 181 20.52 38.01 -23.98
C GLY A 181 20.27 36.54 -23.73
N THR A 182 20.78 35.97 -22.63
CA THR A 182 20.51 34.57 -22.26
C THR A 182 19.05 34.38 -21.90
N LEU A 183 18.40 33.34 -22.45
CA LEU A 183 17.03 32.97 -22.11
C LEU A 183 16.95 32.48 -20.67
N ILE A 184 16.10 33.09 -19.86
CA ILE A 184 15.83 32.69 -18.46
C ILE A 184 14.68 31.67 -18.41
N GLY A 185 13.72 31.81 -19.31
CA GLY A 185 12.49 31.03 -19.38
C GLY A 185 11.25 31.89 -19.44
N THR A 186 10.07 31.28 -19.28
CA THR A 186 8.79 32.00 -19.20
C THR A 186 8.37 32.19 -17.74
N PRO A 187 7.51 33.18 -17.42
CA PRO A 187 6.99 33.35 -16.06
C PRO A 187 6.36 32.08 -15.48
N LEU A 188 5.54 31.39 -16.28
CA LEU A 188 4.88 30.15 -15.85
C LEU A 188 5.87 28.99 -15.69
N GLY A 189 6.81 28.84 -16.63
CA GLY A 189 7.84 27.82 -16.54
C GLY A 189 8.74 27.97 -15.31
N ILE A 190 9.08 29.21 -14.93
CA ILE A 190 9.84 29.49 -13.70
C ILE A 190 8.99 29.19 -12.45
N LEU A 191 7.71 29.55 -12.46
CA LEU A 191 6.80 29.23 -11.35
C LEU A 191 6.73 27.72 -11.14
N HIS A 192 6.51 26.95 -12.22
CA HIS A 192 6.43 25.48 -12.17
C HIS A 192 7.73 24.86 -11.64
N ARG A 193 8.88 25.33 -12.14
CA ARG A 193 10.20 24.87 -11.69
C ARG A 193 10.44 25.14 -10.21
N LYS A 194 10.10 26.36 -9.75
CA LYS A 194 10.20 26.73 -8.32
C LYS A 194 9.27 25.89 -7.44
N TRP A 195 8.05 25.61 -7.93
CA TRP A 195 7.09 24.76 -7.25
C TRP A 195 7.60 23.32 -7.12
N ASN A 196 8.01 22.71 -8.24
CA ASN A 196 8.50 21.33 -8.26
C ASN A 196 9.75 21.15 -7.38
N LYS A 197 10.60 22.18 -7.31
CA LYS A 197 11.79 22.19 -6.41
C LYS A 197 11.49 22.65 -4.98
N GLN A 198 10.21 22.81 -4.60
CA GLN A 198 9.77 23.27 -3.28
C GLN A 198 10.44 24.58 -2.82
N GLN A 199 10.76 25.45 -3.75
CA GLN A 199 11.39 26.75 -3.49
C GLN A 199 10.39 27.87 -3.16
N ILE A 200 9.10 27.56 -3.17
CA ILE A 200 7.99 28.47 -2.82
C ILE A 200 7.03 27.78 -1.87
N PRO A 201 6.28 28.55 -1.04
CA PRO A 201 5.37 28.01 -0.06
C PRO A 201 4.33 27.07 -0.68
N GLN A 202 4.12 25.92 -0.05
CA GLN A 202 3.11 24.92 -0.46
C GLN A 202 1.95 24.83 0.54
N GLU A 203 1.95 25.64 1.59
CA GLU A 203 0.82 25.73 2.52
C GLU A 203 -0.39 26.39 1.85
N PRO A 204 -1.62 25.94 2.15
CA PRO A 204 -2.84 26.57 1.63
C PRO A 204 -2.89 28.06 1.93
N GLY A 205 -3.22 28.85 0.92
CA GLY A 205 -3.28 30.30 1.09
C GLY A 205 -2.83 31.08 -0.15
N VAL A 206 -2.66 32.37 0.03
CA VAL A 206 -2.22 33.30 -1.03
C VAL A 206 -0.75 33.65 -0.80
N HIS A 207 0.09 33.37 -1.81
CA HIS A 207 1.52 33.64 -1.74
C HIS A 207 1.98 34.49 -2.91
N GLN A 208 2.97 35.35 -2.68
CA GLN A 208 3.65 36.11 -3.74
C GLN A 208 4.99 35.48 -4.06
N VAL A 209 5.25 35.27 -5.34
CA VAL A 209 6.47 34.65 -5.86
C VAL A 209 7.16 35.62 -6.78
N GLU A 210 8.40 35.99 -6.48
CA GLU A 210 9.24 36.75 -7.41
C GLU A 210 9.70 35.79 -8.52
N ILE A 211 9.39 36.15 -9.76
CA ILE A 211 9.71 35.39 -10.96
C ILE A 211 10.95 35.94 -11.64
N GLY A 212 11.02 37.23 -11.78
CA GLY A 212 12.16 37.90 -12.41
C GLY A 212 12.22 39.37 -12.02
N LYS A 213 13.44 39.85 -11.76
CA LYS A 213 13.71 41.24 -11.45
C LYS A 213 14.59 41.84 -12.52
N GLN A 214 14.17 42.97 -13.07
CA GLN A 214 14.86 43.69 -14.15
C GLN A 214 15.15 42.79 -15.36
N VAL A 215 14.20 41.92 -15.72
CA VAL A 215 14.35 41.02 -16.87
C VAL A 215 13.93 41.72 -18.17
N ASN A 216 14.56 41.35 -19.27
CA ASN A 216 14.24 41.85 -20.59
C ASN A 216 13.18 40.96 -21.24
N VAL A 217 12.14 41.57 -21.77
CA VAL A 217 11.09 40.93 -22.57
C VAL A 217 10.95 41.68 -23.89
N GLU A 218 10.57 40.97 -24.95
CA GLU A 218 10.29 41.52 -26.24
C GLU A 218 8.89 41.11 -26.70
N TYR A 219 8.04 42.06 -27.00
CA TYR A 219 6.73 41.82 -27.56
C TYR A 219 6.47 42.75 -28.76
N ARG A 220 6.13 42.17 -29.91
CA ARG A 220 5.90 42.90 -31.19
C ARG A 220 7.04 43.88 -31.55
N GLY A 221 8.30 43.43 -31.33
CA GLY A 221 9.48 44.23 -31.63
C GLY A 221 9.81 45.33 -30.63
N VAL A 222 9.02 45.47 -29.55
CA VAL A 222 9.30 46.42 -28.47
C VAL A 222 9.97 45.72 -27.31
N LYS A 223 11.20 46.10 -26.97
CA LYS A 223 11.90 45.61 -25.79
C LYS A 223 11.51 46.39 -24.56
N SER A 224 11.26 45.71 -23.49
CA SER A 224 10.88 46.27 -22.20
C SER A 224 11.68 45.63 -21.09
N LYS A 225 12.11 46.39 -20.09
CA LYS A 225 12.76 45.88 -18.88
C LYS A 225 11.78 45.97 -17.72
N ILE A 226 11.47 44.79 -17.12
CA ILE A 226 10.35 44.64 -16.19
C ILE A 226 10.71 43.80 -14.98
N ASP A 227 9.96 44.02 -13.91
CA ASP A 227 9.90 43.11 -12.76
C ASP A 227 8.60 42.29 -12.82
N ILE A 228 8.68 41.00 -12.61
CA ILE A 228 7.51 40.07 -12.65
C ILE A 228 7.39 39.37 -11.33
N HIS A 229 6.20 39.45 -10.77
CA HIS A 229 5.77 38.67 -9.61
C HIS A 229 4.51 37.90 -9.98
N ILE A 230 4.39 36.68 -9.47
CA ILE A 230 3.14 35.92 -9.58
C ILE A 230 2.55 35.77 -8.19
N GLN A 231 1.29 36.11 -8.04
CA GLN A 231 0.50 35.75 -6.87
C GLN A 231 -0.18 34.44 -7.16
N ILE A 232 0.04 33.44 -6.32
CA ILE A 232 -0.59 32.13 -6.42
C ILE A 232 -1.58 31.91 -5.28
N VAL A 233 -2.61 31.10 -5.55
CA VAL A 233 -3.51 30.57 -4.54
C VAL A 233 -3.25 29.09 -4.42
N VAL A 234 -2.63 28.68 -3.33
CA VAL A 234 -2.38 27.27 -3.05
C VAL A 234 -3.62 26.66 -2.42
N ARG A 235 -4.04 25.51 -2.94
CA ARG A 235 -5.18 24.72 -2.44
C ARG A 235 -4.70 23.35 -2.00
N GLN A 236 -5.39 22.83 -1.00
CA GLN A 236 -5.23 21.45 -0.53
C GLN A 236 -6.57 20.74 -0.65
N ASP A 237 -6.59 19.68 -1.41
CA ASP A 237 -7.73 18.81 -1.61
C ASP A 237 -7.47 17.46 -0.94
N PHE A 238 -8.53 16.84 -0.42
CA PHE A 238 -8.45 15.58 0.31
C PHE A 238 -9.26 14.50 -0.40
N TYR A 239 -8.65 13.31 -0.52
CA TYR A 239 -9.29 12.16 -1.13
C TYR A 239 -9.17 10.96 -0.20
N LEU A 240 -10.27 10.25 0.03
CA LEU A 240 -10.30 9.03 0.84
C LEU A 240 -10.60 7.84 -0.06
N GLY A 241 -9.78 6.82 0.05
CA GLY A 241 -9.96 5.58 -0.71
C GLY A 241 -9.22 4.40 -0.10
N PRO A 242 -9.37 3.20 -0.71
CA PRO A 242 -8.68 2.01 -0.27
C PRO A 242 -7.26 1.94 -0.85
N LEU A 243 -6.27 1.75 0.01
CA LEU A 243 -4.96 1.27 -0.40
C LEU A 243 -4.96 -0.26 -0.32
N ARG A 244 -4.70 -0.93 -1.43
CA ARG A 244 -4.55 -2.38 -1.45
C ARG A 244 -3.15 -2.76 -0.97
N VAL A 245 -3.12 -3.62 0.03
CA VAL A 245 -1.88 -4.14 0.59
C VAL A 245 -1.78 -5.62 0.25
N TYR A 246 -0.69 -6.00 -0.39
CA TYR A 246 -0.39 -7.37 -0.80
C TYR A 246 0.70 -7.94 0.09
N THR A 247 0.47 -9.13 0.62
CA THR A 247 1.43 -9.82 1.47
C THR A 247 1.18 -11.33 1.44
N GLN A 248 2.10 -12.10 1.99
CA GLN A 248 1.87 -13.47 2.42
C GLN A 248 1.88 -13.50 3.95
N GLY A 249 0.89 -14.12 4.54
CA GLY A 249 0.74 -14.16 5.99
C GLY A 249 -0.67 -14.55 6.41
N PHE A 250 -1.07 -14.08 7.57
CA PHE A 250 -2.36 -14.41 8.14
C PHE A 250 -3.08 -13.16 8.66
N HIS A 251 -4.41 -13.17 8.54
CA HIS A 251 -5.30 -12.27 9.24
C HIS A 251 -5.86 -13.02 10.47
N ASP A 252 -5.60 -12.50 11.66
CA ASP A 252 -6.17 -13.03 12.89
C ASP A 252 -7.65 -12.62 12.98
N ALA A 253 -8.54 -13.61 12.86
CA ALA A 253 -9.98 -13.38 12.87
C ALA A 253 -10.53 -12.98 14.24
N GLN A 254 -9.79 -13.21 15.34
CA GLN A 254 -10.21 -12.84 16.70
C GLN A 254 -9.85 -11.39 17.05
N ASN A 255 -8.68 -10.93 16.65
CA ASN A 255 -8.11 -9.64 17.03
C ASN A 255 -8.12 -8.63 15.88
N GLY A 256 -8.40 -9.07 14.64
CA GLY A 256 -8.34 -8.23 13.45
C GLY A 256 -6.92 -7.79 13.06
N SER A 257 -5.89 -8.45 13.62
CA SER A 257 -4.50 -8.12 13.35
C SER A 257 -3.96 -8.83 12.11
N LEU A 258 -2.96 -8.23 11.46
CA LEU A 258 -2.27 -8.79 10.31
C LEU A 258 -0.91 -9.35 10.75
N ILE A 259 -0.67 -10.63 10.43
CA ILE A 259 0.61 -11.30 10.66
C ILE A 259 1.31 -11.45 9.32
N VAL A 260 2.37 -10.67 9.10
CA VAL A 260 3.10 -10.62 7.82
C VAL A 260 4.32 -11.52 7.88
N ALA A 261 4.40 -12.49 6.97
CA ALA A 261 5.51 -13.44 6.90
C ALA A 261 6.65 -12.97 5.99
N ARG A 262 6.33 -12.13 5.02
CA ARG A 262 7.27 -11.65 4.00
C ARG A 262 7.03 -10.16 3.73
N GLU A 263 7.50 -9.70 2.58
CA GLU A 263 7.31 -8.31 2.15
C GLU A 263 5.85 -7.87 2.18
N LEU A 264 5.64 -6.66 2.65
CA LEU A 264 4.40 -5.94 2.49
C LEU A 264 4.56 -5.05 1.24
N ARG A 265 3.72 -5.26 0.23
CA ARG A 265 3.69 -4.46 -1.00
C ARG A 265 2.36 -3.73 -1.11
N THR A 266 2.39 -2.55 -1.68
CA THR A 266 1.19 -1.80 -2.03
C THR A 266 1.13 -1.63 -3.55
N ASP A 267 -0.06 -1.36 -4.09
CA ASP A 267 -0.16 -0.83 -5.44
C ASP A 267 0.59 0.51 -5.53
N SER A 268 1.10 0.82 -6.71
CA SER A 268 1.56 2.17 -6.99
C SER A 268 0.37 3.14 -6.89
N ILE A 269 0.58 4.27 -6.24
CA ILE A 269 -0.45 5.29 -6.08
C ILE A 269 -0.22 6.35 -7.16
N ASP A 270 -1.12 6.38 -8.14
CA ASP A 270 -1.20 7.50 -9.07
C ASP A 270 -2.12 8.57 -8.50
N ALA A 271 -1.51 9.55 -7.83
CA ALA A 271 -2.22 10.67 -7.23
C ALA A 271 -2.97 11.51 -8.29
N GLY A 272 -2.40 11.67 -9.48
CA GLY A 272 -3.03 12.37 -10.59
C GLY A 272 -4.31 11.69 -11.05
N ALA A 273 -4.29 10.38 -11.25
CA ALA A 273 -5.48 9.60 -11.60
C ALA A 273 -6.57 9.66 -10.51
N ILE A 274 -6.17 9.65 -9.23
CA ILE A 274 -7.11 9.82 -8.11
C ILE A 274 -7.77 11.20 -8.17
N VAL A 275 -7.00 12.24 -8.38
CA VAL A 275 -7.50 13.64 -8.47
C VAL A 275 -8.43 13.81 -9.66
N ARG A 276 -8.15 13.16 -10.80
CA ARG A 276 -9.03 13.16 -11.98
C ARG A 276 -10.27 12.28 -11.82
N GLY A 277 -10.38 11.50 -10.72
CA GLY A 277 -11.52 10.61 -10.47
C GLY A 277 -11.50 9.32 -11.31
N GLU A 278 -10.34 8.92 -11.81
CA GLU A 278 -10.15 7.74 -12.67
C GLU A 278 -9.98 6.44 -11.87
N VAL A 279 -9.67 6.55 -10.56
CA VAL A 279 -9.43 5.38 -9.70
C VAL A 279 -10.69 5.01 -8.92
N PRO A 280 -11.29 3.82 -9.18
CA PRO A 280 -12.50 3.40 -8.48
C PRO A 280 -12.29 3.28 -6.96
N GLY A 281 -13.31 3.66 -6.21
CA GLY A 281 -13.29 3.56 -4.73
C GLY A 281 -12.67 4.76 -4.02
N TRP A 282 -12.07 5.70 -4.74
CA TRP A 282 -11.59 6.96 -4.20
C TRP A 282 -12.67 8.04 -4.33
N ARG A 283 -12.80 8.88 -3.32
CA ARG A 283 -13.74 10.01 -3.30
C ARG A 283 -13.10 11.26 -2.73
N LYS A 284 -13.38 12.40 -3.32
CA LYS A 284 -12.99 13.70 -2.77
C LYS A 284 -13.81 13.99 -1.50
N LEU A 285 -13.15 14.49 -0.46
CA LEU A 285 -13.79 14.91 0.78
C LEU A 285 -14.06 16.41 0.74
N ASN A 286 -15.24 16.83 1.20
CA ASN A 286 -15.57 18.25 1.38
C ASN A 286 -15.00 18.79 2.70
N ASP A 287 -14.81 17.91 3.70
CA ASP A 287 -14.26 18.26 5.01
C ASP A 287 -13.48 17.05 5.57
N VAL A 288 -12.32 17.30 6.16
CA VAL A 288 -11.45 16.28 6.81
C VAL A 288 -11.79 16.08 8.29
N THR A 289 -12.64 16.88 8.86
CA THR A 289 -13.01 16.79 10.28
C THR A 289 -14.01 15.68 10.55
N ASP A 290 -14.59 15.07 9.51
CA ASP A 290 -15.69 14.13 9.65
C ASP A 290 -15.24 12.66 9.61
N GLY A 291 -15.42 11.99 10.76
CA GLY A 291 -15.53 10.55 10.87
C GLY A 291 -14.33 9.78 11.40
N SER A 292 -14.66 8.67 12.07
CA SER A 292 -13.69 7.71 12.62
C SER A 292 -12.76 7.10 11.54
N THR A 293 -13.24 6.96 10.31
CA THR A 293 -12.47 6.40 9.17
C THR A 293 -11.33 7.32 8.76
N VAL A 294 -11.53 8.64 8.74
CA VAL A 294 -10.48 9.60 8.40
C VAL A 294 -9.39 9.62 9.48
N ARG A 295 -9.75 9.44 10.75
CA ARG A 295 -8.78 9.39 11.86
C ARG A 295 -7.93 8.13 11.84
N ALA A 296 -8.47 7.01 11.35
CA ALA A 296 -7.78 5.73 11.26
C ALA A 296 -7.07 5.51 9.92
N ALA A 297 -7.22 6.42 8.94
CA ALA A 297 -6.62 6.30 7.63
C ALA A 297 -5.12 6.58 7.68
N MET A 298 -4.36 5.84 6.87
CA MET A 298 -2.98 6.23 6.54
C MET A 298 -3.00 7.53 5.74
N ARG A 299 -2.04 8.43 5.98
CA ARG A 299 -1.95 9.71 5.28
C ARG A 299 -0.80 9.74 4.31
N LEU A 300 -1.07 10.26 3.12
CA LEU A 300 -0.08 10.53 2.10
C LEU A 300 -0.28 11.97 1.60
N SER A 301 0.74 12.80 1.73
CA SER A 301 0.74 14.17 1.21
C SER A 301 1.53 14.22 -0.09
N VAL A 302 0.93 14.77 -1.12
CA VAL A 302 1.51 14.88 -2.47
C VAL A 302 1.28 16.29 -3.00
N SER A 303 2.33 16.91 -3.54
CA SER A 303 2.21 18.15 -4.30
C SER A 303 2.05 17.85 -5.79
N ALA A 304 1.19 18.60 -6.47
CA ALA A 304 1.05 18.50 -7.92
C ALA A 304 2.39 18.80 -8.60
N GLY A 305 2.80 17.96 -9.55
CA GLY A 305 3.88 18.27 -10.48
C GLY A 305 3.36 19.10 -11.63
N TYR A 306 4.15 20.05 -12.11
CA TYR A 306 3.87 20.88 -13.28
C TYR A 306 5.05 20.84 -14.24
N GLY A 307 4.78 20.78 -15.55
CA GLY A 307 5.78 20.67 -16.61
C GLY A 307 5.79 19.31 -17.30
N ASP A 308 6.54 19.18 -18.38
CA ASP A 308 6.71 17.93 -19.12
C ASP A 308 7.62 16.95 -18.34
N GLU A 309 7.39 15.64 -18.51
CA GLU A 309 8.15 14.57 -17.85
C GLU A 309 9.67 14.62 -18.12
N ASP A 310 10.08 15.29 -19.19
CA ASP A 310 11.49 15.45 -19.58
C ASP A 310 12.29 16.45 -18.71
N ASP A 311 11.62 17.25 -17.84
CA ASP A 311 12.26 18.17 -16.89
C ASP A 311 12.74 17.47 -15.58
N PHE A 312 12.43 16.20 -15.40
CA PHE A 312 12.89 15.38 -14.28
C PHE A 312 14.12 14.55 -14.70
N GLU A 313 15.23 15.20 -15.05
CA GLU A 313 16.51 14.48 -15.11
C GLU A 313 16.83 13.89 -13.75
N ASP A 314 16.82 12.59 -13.76
CA ASP A 314 17.12 11.59 -12.77
C ASP A 314 18.41 11.93 -11.97
N GLU A 315 18.26 12.52 -10.79
CA GLU A 315 19.29 12.38 -9.76
C GLU A 315 19.18 10.95 -9.20
N THR A 316 19.76 9.99 -9.92
CA THR A 316 20.04 8.66 -9.40
C THR A 316 20.87 8.81 -8.13
N ILE A 317 20.21 8.64 -6.99
CA ILE A 317 20.88 8.42 -5.70
C ILE A 317 21.58 7.06 -5.83
N GLU A 318 22.89 7.08 -6.13
CA GLU A 318 23.72 5.89 -5.97
C GLU A 318 23.71 5.48 -4.50
N PRO A 319 23.42 4.21 -4.17
CA PRO A 319 23.53 3.74 -2.80
C PRO A 319 25.02 3.74 -2.42
N GLU A 320 25.39 4.53 -1.43
CA GLU A 320 26.70 4.43 -0.78
C GLU A 320 26.94 2.97 -0.32
N ARG A 321 28.12 2.46 -0.66
CA ARG A 321 28.59 1.10 -0.38
C ARG A 321 28.89 0.86 1.11
#